data_f8cb7e575196628d9171783f9600f218
#
_entry.id   f8cb7e575196628d9171783f9600f218
#
_cell.length_a   1.000
_cell.length_b   1.000
_cell.length_c   1.000
_cell.angle_alpha   90.00
_cell.angle_beta   90.00
_cell.angle_gamma   90.00
#
_symmetry.space_group_name_H-M   'P 1'
#
loop_
_entity.id
_entity.type
_entity.pdbx_description
1 polymer ?
#
loop_
_entity_poly.entity_id
_entity_poly.type
_entity_poly.pdbx_seq_one_letter_code
_entity_poly.pdbx_strand_id
1 'polypeptide(L)'
;MAKIKQAVTLMQAAQESPSLARLTELTRESSLRLKTLHTLIPAPLRSAIQAGPIEGSEWCLLVSSNAAAAKLRQMLPALLAHLNSHGHAVEKIRLKILQS
;
A
#
# COMPACT_ATOMS: atom_id res chain seq x y z
N MET A 1 38.12 4.01 9.95
CA MET A 1 37.15 5.12 10.06
C MET A 1 35.99 4.95 9.09
N ALA A 2 36.25 4.66 7.82
CA ALA A 2 35.18 4.49 6.85
C ALA A 2 34.23 3.36 7.22
N LYS A 3 34.74 2.26 7.73
CA LYS A 3 33.90 1.11 8.14
C LYS A 3 32.96 1.47 9.27
N ILE A 4 33.44 2.23 10.24
CA ILE A 4 32.64 2.66 11.38
C ILE A 4 31.53 3.59 10.89
N LYS A 5 31.89 4.48 9.97
CA LYS A 5 30.94 5.42 9.40
C LYS A 5 29.84 4.69 8.62
N GLN A 6 30.23 3.66 7.86
CA GLN A 6 29.24 2.86 7.12
C GLN A 6 28.34 2.09 8.06
N ALA A 7 28.88 1.52 9.14
CA ALA A 7 28.08 0.79 10.12
C ALA A 7 27.05 1.70 10.77
N VAL A 8 27.47 2.90 11.13
CA VAL A 8 26.57 3.91 11.72
C VAL A 8 25.49 4.28 10.71
N THR A 9 25.87 4.48 9.45
CA THR A 9 24.90 4.79 8.40
C THR A 9 23.89 3.68 8.19
N LEU A 10 24.34 2.43 8.20
CA LEU A 10 23.44 1.29 8.05
C LEU A 10 22.49 1.19 9.23
N MET A 11 22.97 1.44 10.44
CA MET A 11 22.11 1.44 11.62
C MET A 11 21.11 2.59 11.57
N GLN A 12 21.55 3.77 11.13
CA GLN A 12 20.63 4.89 10.96
C GLN A 12 19.58 4.58 9.90
N ALA A 13 19.98 3.99 8.79
CA ALA A 13 19.04 3.60 7.74
C ALA A 13 18.03 2.59 8.28
N ALA A 14 18.47 1.64 9.12
CA ALA A 14 17.57 0.67 9.72
C ALA A 14 16.60 1.31 10.70
N GLN A 15 16.99 2.44 11.33
CA GLN A 15 16.12 3.17 12.25
C GLN A 15 15.21 4.15 11.51
N GLU A 16 15.69 4.76 10.45
CA GLU A 16 14.95 5.75 9.67
C GLU A 16 14.11 5.10 8.58
N SER A 17 14.58 3.98 8.04
CA SER A 17 13.88 3.23 7.02
C SER A 17 13.45 1.88 7.59
N PRO A 18 12.38 1.28 7.04
CA PRO A 18 11.95 -0.03 7.51
C PRO A 18 13.05 -1.08 7.30
N SER A 19 13.24 -1.95 8.29
CA SER A 19 14.10 -3.12 8.16
C SER A 19 13.50 -4.09 7.15
N LEU A 20 14.26 -5.12 6.74
CA LEU A 20 13.73 -6.15 5.85
C LEU A 20 12.51 -6.83 6.46
N ALA A 21 12.55 -7.11 7.78
CA ALA A 21 11.40 -7.70 8.46
C ALA A 21 10.20 -6.76 8.41
N ARG A 22 10.43 -5.46 8.61
CA ARG A 22 9.35 -4.48 8.55
C ARG A 22 8.79 -4.35 7.14
N LEU A 23 9.66 -4.38 6.12
CA LEU A 23 9.21 -4.34 4.73
C LEU A 23 8.35 -5.56 4.40
N THR A 24 8.73 -6.74 4.90
CA THR A 24 7.95 -7.95 4.71
C THR A 24 6.58 -7.84 5.38
N GLU A 25 6.54 -7.28 6.58
CA GLU A 25 5.27 -7.05 7.29
C GLU A 25 4.38 -6.09 6.52
N LEU A 26 4.95 -5.00 6.02
CA LEU A 26 4.18 -4.00 5.28
C LEU A 26 3.65 -4.59 3.98
N THR A 27 4.43 -5.41 3.31
CA THR A 27 3.99 -6.08 2.10
C THR A 27 2.83 -7.03 2.39
N ARG A 28 2.93 -7.79 3.47
CA ARG A 28 1.86 -8.70 3.89
C ARG A 28 0.61 -7.90 4.23
N GLU A 29 0.76 -6.84 5.00
CA GLU A 29 -0.36 -6.00 5.40
C GLU A 29 -1.06 -5.39 4.18
N SER A 30 -0.27 -4.88 3.22
CA SER A 30 -0.82 -4.33 2.00
C SER A 30 -1.65 -5.36 1.24
N SER A 31 -1.14 -6.60 1.12
CA SER A 31 -1.86 -7.68 0.46
C SER A 31 -3.14 -8.06 1.20
N LEU A 32 -3.11 -8.06 2.54
CA LEU A 32 -4.30 -8.35 3.34
C LEU A 32 -5.35 -7.27 3.18
N ARG A 33 -4.94 -6.01 3.11
CA ARG A 33 -5.86 -4.90 2.87
C ARG A 33 -6.55 -5.07 1.53
N LEU A 34 -5.79 -5.40 0.48
CA LEU A 34 -6.35 -5.61 -0.84
C LEU A 34 -7.34 -6.78 -0.82
N LYS A 35 -6.99 -7.87 -0.16
CA LYS A 35 -7.87 -9.02 -0.03
C LYS A 35 -9.17 -8.66 0.68
N THR A 36 -9.07 -7.82 1.72
CA THR A 36 -10.24 -7.33 2.44
C THR A 36 -11.17 -6.55 1.51
N LEU A 37 -10.60 -5.80 0.56
CA LEU A 37 -11.38 -5.01 -0.38
C LEU A 37 -12.01 -5.83 -1.50
N HIS A 38 -11.55 -7.06 -1.74
CA HIS A 38 -12.05 -7.87 -2.85
C HIS A 38 -13.55 -8.07 -2.81
N THR A 39 -14.16 -8.07 -1.63
CA THR A 39 -15.62 -8.22 -1.51
C THR A 39 -16.38 -7.02 -2.04
N LEU A 40 -15.75 -5.84 -2.05
CA LEU A 40 -16.38 -4.61 -2.53
C LEU A 40 -16.00 -4.30 -3.97
N ILE A 41 -14.89 -4.84 -4.46
CA ILE A 41 -14.38 -4.54 -5.79
C ILE A 41 -14.89 -5.58 -6.78
N PRO A 42 -15.58 -5.14 -7.84
CA PRO A 42 -16.06 -6.08 -8.87
C PRO A 42 -14.91 -6.87 -9.50
N ALA A 43 -15.16 -8.12 -9.83
CA ALA A 43 -14.14 -9.02 -10.36
C ALA A 43 -13.34 -8.44 -11.55
N PRO A 44 -13.99 -7.77 -12.53
CA PRO A 44 -13.22 -7.19 -13.63
C PRO A 44 -12.20 -6.13 -13.20
N LEU A 45 -12.48 -5.41 -12.10
CA LEU A 45 -11.55 -4.40 -11.58
C LEU A 45 -10.41 -5.01 -10.78
N ARG A 46 -10.65 -6.18 -10.16
CA ARG A 46 -9.61 -6.80 -9.32
C ARG A 46 -8.32 -7.09 -10.08
N SER A 47 -8.45 -7.52 -11.33
CA SER A 47 -7.27 -7.83 -12.14
C SER A 47 -6.46 -6.61 -12.52
N ALA A 48 -7.06 -5.41 -12.42
CA ALA A 48 -6.40 -4.15 -12.75
C ALA A 48 -5.74 -3.50 -11.53
N ILE A 49 -5.86 -4.10 -10.35
CA ILE A 49 -5.42 -3.50 -9.11
C ILE A 49 -4.38 -4.38 -8.43
N GLN A 50 -3.29 -3.76 -7.97
CA GLN A 50 -2.26 -4.42 -7.19
C GLN A 50 -2.03 -3.64 -5.91
N ALA A 51 -1.67 -4.35 -4.85
CA ALA A 51 -1.33 -3.74 -3.59
C ALA A 51 0.00 -3.00 -3.73
N GLY A 52 0.01 -1.74 -3.33
CA GLY A 52 1.20 -0.91 -3.36
C GLY A 52 1.75 -0.65 -1.96
N PRO A 53 2.71 0.27 -1.83
CA PRO A 53 3.34 0.54 -0.55
C PRO A 53 2.42 1.23 0.44
N ILE A 54 2.65 0.93 1.72
CA ILE A 54 2.00 1.60 2.83
C ILE A 54 2.97 2.65 3.36
N GLU A 55 2.52 3.89 3.45
CA GLU A 55 3.32 4.99 3.98
C GLU A 55 2.54 5.67 5.11
N GLY A 56 2.84 5.29 6.35
CA GLY A 56 2.13 5.82 7.50
C GLY A 56 0.66 5.47 7.43
N SER A 57 -0.20 6.49 7.43
CA SER A 57 -1.65 6.32 7.34
C SER A 57 -2.16 6.31 5.89
N GLU A 58 -1.27 6.47 4.93
CA GLU A 58 -1.62 6.43 3.51
C GLU A 58 -1.28 5.07 2.93
N TRP A 59 -2.15 4.60 2.05
CA TRP A 59 -1.93 3.33 1.35
C TRP A 59 -2.05 3.56 -0.14
N CYS A 60 -1.09 3.05 -0.88
CA CYS A 60 -1.06 3.19 -2.33
C CYS A 60 -1.62 1.94 -2.99
N LEU A 61 -2.48 2.11 -3.97
CA LEU A 61 -2.94 1.04 -4.84
C LEU A 61 -2.39 1.29 -6.24
N LEU A 62 -1.86 0.26 -6.85
CA LEU A 62 -1.33 0.32 -8.20
C LEU A 62 -2.42 -0.12 -9.16
N VAL A 63 -2.70 0.70 -10.16
CA VAL A 63 -3.80 0.47 -11.08
C VAL A 63 -3.27 0.43 -12.51
N SER A 64 -3.72 -0.54 -13.30
CA SER A 64 -3.18 -0.75 -14.63
C SER A 64 -3.78 0.14 -15.72
N SER A 65 -4.85 0.88 -15.43
CA SER A 65 -5.48 1.73 -16.44
C SER A 65 -6.15 2.94 -15.82
N ASN A 66 -6.31 4.00 -16.64
CA ASN A 66 -7.03 5.19 -16.23
C ASN A 66 -8.50 4.90 -15.96
N ALA A 67 -9.10 4.02 -16.75
CA ALA A 67 -10.51 3.67 -16.59
C ALA A 67 -10.75 3.00 -15.24
N ALA A 68 -9.88 2.07 -14.84
CA ALA A 68 -9.99 1.42 -13.56
C ALA A 68 -9.77 2.42 -12.42
N ALA A 69 -8.81 3.32 -12.57
CA ALA A 69 -8.56 4.35 -11.56
C ALA A 69 -9.77 5.26 -11.37
N ALA A 70 -10.42 5.64 -12.45
CA ALA A 70 -11.62 6.48 -12.39
C ALA A 70 -12.74 5.81 -11.61
N LYS A 71 -12.97 4.52 -11.85
CA LYS A 71 -13.98 3.76 -11.13
C LYS A 71 -13.64 3.63 -9.64
N LEU A 72 -12.37 3.36 -9.34
CA LEU A 72 -11.91 3.23 -7.96
C LEU A 72 -12.06 4.53 -7.20
N ARG A 73 -11.80 5.67 -7.83
CA ARG A 73 -11.95 6.97 -7.15
C ARG A 73 -13.36 7.17 -6.63
N GLN A 74 -14.36 6.72 -7.37
CA GLN A 74 -15.74 6.81 -6.93
C GLN A 74 -16.03 5.91 -5.74
N MET A 75 -15.23 4.86 -5.57
CA MET A 75 -15.42 3.88 -4.49
C MET A 75 -14.59 4.19 -3.25
N LEU A 76 -13.64 5.12 -3.34
CA LEU A 76 -12.69 5.35 -2.24
C LEU A 76 -13.33 5.57 -0.88
N PRO A 77 -14.38 6.37 -0.72
CA PRO A 77 -14.99 6.53 0.60
C PRO A 77 -15.49 5.21 1.18
N ALA A 78 -16.12 4.38 0.35
CA ALA A 78 -16.61 3.08 0.79
C ALA A 78 -15.46 2.13 1.12
N LEU A 79 -14.39 2.16 0.31
CA LEU A 79 -13.22 1.33 0.54
C LEU A 79 -12.53 1.72 1.85
N LEU A 80 -12.37 3.01 2.11
CA LEU A 80 -11.78 3.49 3.35
C LEU A 80 -12.59 3.05 4.56
N ALA A 81 -13.91 3.23 4.50
CA ALA A 81 -14.79 2.85 5.60
C ALA A 81 -14.70 1.34 5.86
N HIS A 82 -14.67 0.55 4.81
CA HIS A 82 -14.58 -0.90 4.93
C HIS A 82 -13.26 -1.34 5.58
N LEU A 83 -12.13 -0.74 5.15
CA LEU A 83 -10.84 -1.05 5.72
C LEU A 83 -10.79 -0.71 7.20
N ASN A 84 -11.25 0.48 7.57
CA ASN A 84 -11.24 0.90 8.95
C ASN A 84 -12.16 0.05 9.82
N SER A 85 -13.29 -0.41 9.30
CA SER A 85 -14.19 -1.29 10.03
C SER A 85 -13.57 -2.68 10.26
N HIS A 86 -12.58 -3.06 9.46
CA HIS A 86 -11.87 -4.34 9.61
C HIS A 86 -10.54 -4.18 10.34
N GLY A 87 -10.33 -3.06 11.02
CA GLY A 87 -9.16 -2.85 11.84
C GLY A 87 -7.92 -2.33 11.12
N HIS A 88 -8.04 -1.99 9.85
CA HIS A 88 -6.93 -1.38 9.11
C HIS A 88 -7.01 0.13 9.23
N ALA A 89 -6.02 0.74 9.90
CA ALA A 89 -6.01 2.18 10.12
C ALA A 89 -5.49 2.89 8.88
N VAL A 90 -6.39 3.24 7.96
CA VAL A 90 -6.05 3.92 6.72
C VAL A 90 -6.81 5.24 6.65
N GLU A 91 -6.08 6.34 6.54
CA GLU A 91 -6.71 7.66 6.40
C GLU A 91 -6.89 8.04 4.94
N LYS A 92 -5.98 7.57 4.07
CA LYS A 92 -6.00 7.96 2.67
C LYS A 92 -5.54 6.81 1.79
N ILE A 93 -6.24 6.63 0.68
CA ILE A 93 -5.82 5.70 -0.37
C ILE A 93 -5.38 6.53 -1.57
N ARG A 94 -4.15 6.29 -2.03
CA ARG A 94 -3.61 6.93 -3.23
C ARG A 94 -3.64 5.93 -4.37
N LEU A 95 -4.01 6.39 -5.54
CA LEU A 95 -4.02 5.56 -6.74
C LEU A 95 -2.86 5.95 -7.63
N LYS A 96 -2.04 4.97 -7.97
CA LYS A 96 -0.93 5.19 -8.89
C LYS A 96 -1.16 4.34 -10.12
N ILE A 97 -1.19 4.99 -11.27
CA ILE A 97 -1.42 4.29 -12.53
C ILE A 97 -0.10 3.78 -13.05
N LEU A 98 -0.03 2.47 -13.29
CA LEU A 98 1.13 1.85 -13.88
C LEU A 98 0.95 1.84 -15.39
N GLN A 99 1.86 2.50 -16.08
CA GLN A 99 1.88 2.48 -17.54
C GLN A 99 2.98 1.54 -18.01
N SER A 100 2.59 0.62 -18.83
CA SER A 100 3.54 -0.32 -19.42
C SER A 100 4.22 0.29 -20.63
#